data_b6460995f646567d260082c2c809c27b
#
_entry.id   b6460995f646567d260082c2c809c27b
#
_cell.length_a   1.000
_cell.length_b   1.000
_cell.length_c   1.000
_cell.angle_alpha   90.00
_cell.angle_beta   90.00
_cell.angle_gamma   90.00
#
_symmetry.space_group_name_H-M   'P 1'
#
loop_
_entity.id
_entity.type
_entity.pdbx_description
1 polymer ?
#
loop_
_entity_poly.entity_id
_entity_poly.type
_entity_poly.pdbx_seq_one_letter_code
_entity_poly.pdbx_strand_id
1 'polypeptide(L)' 'MQTVYLKFLTEPDRARGFFELAKRSGIGSLPGQVYQVCRDALLILEELHINYRRATDSEVTNAHDQVRNPIAAVL' A
#
# COMPACT_ATOMS: atom_id res chain seq x y z
N MET A 1 14.67 7.67 -5.64
CA MET A 1 13.71 6.55 -5.64
C MET A 1 12.31 7.10 -5.34
N GLN A 2 11.34 6.76 -6.16
CA GLN A 2 9.99 7.28 -5.97
C GLN A 2 9.13 6.30 -5.22
N THR A 3 8.39 6.82 -4.26
CA THR A 3 7.45 6.03 -3.48
C THR A 3 6.05 6.22 -4.03
N VAL A 4 5.32 5.11 -4.16
CA VAL A 4 3.94 5.13 -4.63
C VAL A 4 3.06 4.52 -3.55
N TYR A 5 1.89 5.12 -3.36
CA TYR A 5 0.91 4.62 -2.42
C TYR A 5 -0.25 4.02 -3.21
N LEU A 6 -0.66 2.81 -2.82
CA LEU A 6 -1.72 2.12 -3.53
C LEU A 6 -2.63 1.34 -2.59
N LYS A 7 -3.77 0.90 -3.13
CA LYS A 7 -4.68 0.00 -2.45
C LYS A 7 -5.05 -1.12 -3.42
N PHE A 8 -5.20 -2.32 -2.89
CA PHE A 8 -5.61 -3.45 -3.72
C PHE A 8 -7.14 -3.49 -3.81
N LEU A 9 -7.66 -3.95 -4.94
CA LEU A 9 -9.09 -3.91 -5.20
C LEU A 9 -9.86 -5.05 -4.53
N THR A 10 -9.20 -6.19 -4.32
CA THR A 10 -9.82 -7.35 -3.68
C THR A 10 -8.87 -7.95 -2.66
N GLU A 11 -9.42 -8.80 -1.77
CA GLU A 11 -8.60 -9.49 -0.78
C GLU A 11 -7.60 -10.45 -1.41
N PRO A 12 -7.99 -11.27 -2.41
CA PRO A 12 -6.99 -12.12 -3.08
C PRO A 12 -5.86 -11.31 -3.72
N ASP A 13 -6.18 -10.17 -4.31
CA ASP A 13 -5.16 -9.31 -4.89
C ASP A 13 -4.24 -8.76 -3.82
N ARG A 14 -4.79 -8.36 -2.69
CA ARG A 14 -4.00 -7.85 -1.57
C ARG A 14 -3.03 -8.93 -1.07
N ALA A 15 -3.52 -10.12 -0.83
CA ALA A 15 -2.70 -11.21 -0.31
C ALA A 15 -1.56 -11.55 -1.27
N ARG A 16 -1.87 -11.71 -2.55
CA ARG A 16 -0.85 -12.01 -3.56
C ARG A 16 0.13 -10.87 -3.74
N GLY A 17 -0.40 -9.66 -3.86
CA GLY A 17 0.43 -8.49 -4.07
C GLY A 17 1.38 -8.26 -2.91
N PHE A 18 0.87 -8.32 -1.69
CA PHE A 18 1.70 -8.15 -0.51
C PHE A 18 2.80 -9.20 -0.46
N PHE A 19 2.45 -10.47 -0.65
CA PHE A 19 3.40 -11.56 -0.59
C PHE A 19 4.50 -11.41 -1.65
N GLU A 20 4.11 -11.15 -2.89
CA GLU A 20 5.06 -11.05 -3.98
C GLU A 20 5.97 -9.82 -3.85
N LEU A 21 5.41 -8.69 -3.47
CA LEU A 21 6.21 -7.49 -3.32
C LEU A 21 7.13 -7.56 -2.12
N ALA A 22 6.67 -8.14 -1.00
CA ALA A 22 7.51 -8.30 0.17
C ALA A 22 8.72 -9.18 -0.14
N LYS A 23 8.55 -10.14 -1.03
CA LYS A 23 9.60 -11.06 -1.41
C LYS A 23 10.59 -10.44 -2.39
N ARG A 24 10.12 -9.57 -3.29
CA ARG A 24 10.93 -9.06 -4.41
C ARG A 24 11.48 -7.67 -4.20
N SER A 25 10.64 -6.72 -3.78
CA SER A 25 11.06 -5.32 -3.71
C SER A 25 10.79 -4.67 -2.37
N GLY A 26 10.02 -5.32 -1.52
CA GLY A 26 9.61 -4.73 -0.26
C GLY A 26 8.32 -3.94 -0.39
N ILE A 27 7.57 -3.89 0.70
CA ILE A 27 6.30 -3.18 0.75
C ILE A 27 6.06 -2.75 2.19
N GLY A 28 5.61 -1.51 2.36
CA GLY A 28 5.21 -1.00 3.65
C GLY A 28 3.69 -0.98 3.77
N SER A 29 3.19 -1.22 4.96
CA SER A 29 1.76 -1.20 5.22
C SER A 29 1.41 -0.02 6.10
N LEU A 30 0.38 0.71 5.73
CA LEU A 30 -0.13 1.84 6.49
C LEU A 30 -1.57 1.58 6.90
N PRO A 31 -2.08 2.29 7.93
CA PRO A 31 -3.48 2.15 8.32
C PRO A 31 -4.43 2.42 7.17
N GLY A 32 -5.60 1.77 7.18
CA GLY A 32 -6.58 1.95 6.12
C GLY A 32 -6.28 1.14 4.87
N GLN A 33 -5.41 0.14 4.99
CA GLN A 33 -5.03 -0.72 3.87
C GLN A 33 -4.34 0.03 2.73
N VAL A 34 -3.62 1.08 3.08
CA VAL A 34 -2.77 1.81 2.14
C VAL A 34 -1.39 1.17 2.18
N TYR A 35 -0.83 0.91 1.02
CA TYR A 35 0.47 0.26 0.91
C TYR A 35 1.47 1.18 0.23
N GLN A 36 2.68 1.18 0.75
CA GLN A 36 3.77 2.01 0.25
C GLN A 36 4.75 1.11 -0.49
N VAL A 37 4.97 1.40 -1.76
CA VAL A 37 5.86 0.59 -2.60
C VAL A 37 6.75 1.51 -3.42
N CYS A 38 7.84 1.00 -3.93
CA CYS A 38 8.62 1.76 -4.88
C CYS A 38 7.95 1.67 -6.26
N ARG A 39 8.26 2.64 -7.11
CA ARG A 39 7.61 2.74 -8.41
C ARG A 39 7.77 1.48 -9.25
N ASP A 40 8.93 0.83 -9.17
CA ASP A 40 9.20 -0.37 -9.95
C ASP A 40 8.30 -1.54 -9.56
N ALA A 41 7.76 -1.51 -8.34
CA ALA A 41 6.85 -2.56 -7.90
C ALA A 41 5.57 -2.60 -8.73
N LEU A 42 5.20 -1.49 -9.34
CA LEU A 42 4.00 -1.47 -10.18
C LEU A 42 4.14 -2.40 -11.37
N LEU A 43 5.35 -2.53 -11.92
CA LEU A 43 5.59 -3.45 -13.02
C LEU A 43 5.38 -4.89 -12.59
N ILE A 44 5.77 -5.22 -11.37
CA ILE A 44 5.57 -6.56 -10.84
C ILE A 44 4.08 -6.86 -10.72
N LEU A 45 3.31 -5.91 -10.22
CA LEU A 45 1.87 -6.09 -10.09
C LEU A 45 1.18 -6.29 -11.43
N GLU A 46 1.60 -5.53 -12.44
CA GLU A 46 1.04 -5.66 -13.78
C GLU A 46 1.42 -7.00 -14.40
N GLU A 47 2.65 -7.44 -14.20
CA GLU A 47 3.13 -8.71 -14.72
C GLU A 47 2.35 -9.89 -14.12
N LEU A 48 1.98 -9.79 -12.85
CA LEU A 48 1.24 -10.83 -12.15
C LEU A 48 -0.28 -10.67 -12.29
N HIS A 49 -0.73 -9.67 -13.02
CA HIS A 49 -2.16 -9.37 -13.20
C HIS A 49 -2.88 -9.15 -11.89
N ILE A 50 -2.21 -8.48 -10.95
CA ILE A 50 -2.81 -8.14 -9.66
C ILE A 50 -3.50 -6.79 -9.81
N ASN A 51 -4.78 -6.73 -9.44
CA ASN A 51 -5.57 -5.51 -9.56
C ASN A 51 -5.30 -4.58 -8.39
N TYR A 52 -5.00 -3.33 -8.69
CA TYR A 52 -4.74 -2.30 -7.69
C TYR A 52 -5.16 -0.95 -8.23
N ARG A 53 -5.24 0.05 -7.34
CA ARG A 53 -5.41 1.43 -7.72
C ARG A 53 -4.49 2.30 -6.88
N ARG A 54 -4.18 3.49 -7.37
CA ARG A 54 -3.44 4.45 -6.58
C ARG A 54 -4.29 4.97 -5.43
N ALA A 55 -3.69 5.12 -4.25
CA ALA A 55 -4.38 5.75 -3.13
C ALA A 55 -4.54 7.24 -3.41
N THR A 56 -5.66 7.81 -2.97
CA THR A 56 -5.87 9.24 -3.10
C THR A 56 -5.01 10.00 -2.08
N ASP A 57 -4.82 11.30 -2.32
CA ASP A 57 -4.07 12.14 -1.39
C ASP A 57 -4.71 12.12 0.00
N SER A 58 -6.04 12.13 0.06
CA SER A 58 -6.74 12.06 1.33
C SER A 58 -6.48 10.76 2.07
N GLU A 59 -6.47 9.65 1.33
CA GLU A 59 -6.19 8.35 1.94
C GLU A 59 -4.77 8.27 2.49
N VAL A 60 -3.82 8.81 1.75
CA VAL A 60 -2.42 8.83 2.18
C VAL A 60 -2.26 9.71 3.41
N THR A 61 -2.86 10.89 3.41
CA THR A 61 -2.79 11.83 4.52
C THR A 61 -3.40 11.22 5.77
N ASN A 62 -4.57 10.59 5.65
CA ASN A 62 -5.22 9.96 6.78
C ASN A 62 -4.39 8.81 7.35
N ALA A 63 -3.76 8.04 6.48
CA ALA A 63 -2.91 6.93 6.91
C ALA A 63 -1.72 7.44 7.71
N HIS A 64 -1.07 8.51 7.23
CA HIS A 64 0.06 9.10 7.94
C HIS A 64 -0.37 9.73 9.26
N ASP A 65 -1.52 10.36 9.31
CA ASP A 65 -2.03 10.96 10.54
C ASP A 65 -2.29 9.90 11.61
N GLN A 66 -2.82 8.75 11.21
CA GLN A 66 -3.05 7.66 12.15
C GLN A 66 -1.76 7.11 12.72
N VAL A 67 -0.71 7.07 11.92
CA VAL A 67 0.61 6.65 12.41
C VAL A 67 1.20 7.70 13.32
N ARG A 68 1.01 8.99 12.98
CA ARG A 68 1.60 10.10 13.72
C ARG A 68 0.92 10.31 15.08
N ASN A 69 -0.39 10.10 15.17
CA ASN A 69 -1.17 10.35 16.36
C ASN A 69 -1.96 9.13 16.80
N PRO A 70 -1.31 7.98 17.06
CA PRO A 70 -2.03 6.79 17.46
C PRO A 70 -2.74 6.93 18.80
N ILE A 71 -2.22 7.77 19.68
CA ILE A 71 -2.78 7.96 21.02
C ILE A 71 -4.11 8.69 20.96
N ALA A 72 -4.26 9.60 20.02
CA ALA A 72 -5.51 10.32 19.86
C ALA A 72 -6.68 9.38 19.57
N ALA A 73 -6.40 8.26 18.92
CA ALA A 73 -7.43 7.27 18.62
C ALA A 73 -7.81 6.44 19.85
N VAL A 74 -6.96 6.41 20.87
CA VAL A 74 -7.19 5.61 22.08
C VAL A 74 -8.06 6.34 23.07
N LEU A 75 -8.00 7.62 23.05
CA LEU A 75 -8.76 8.44 23.98
C LEU A 75 -10.21 8.53 23.58
#